data_8344a385abd6be9cf56792d6a3d03fe0
#
_entry.id   8344a385abd6be9cf56792d6a3d03fe0
#
_cell.length_a   1.000
_cell.length_b   1.000
_cell.length_c   1.000
_cell.angle_alpha   90.00
_cell.angle_beta   90.00
_cell.angle_gamma   90.00
#
_symmetry.space_group_name_H-M   'P 1'
#
loop_
_entity.id
_entity.type
_entity.pdbx_description
1 polymer ?
#
loop_
_entity_poly.entity_id
_entity_poly.type
_entity_poly.pdbx_seq_one_letter_code
_entity_poly.pdbx_strand_id
1 'polypeptide(L)'
;MSQNKRTTVMKYLVKYKILLMIIAFGLWVVAAVMSSKAHAADNLVGNITKQQLFDGYPHFVSNYDDYLLSSDEAKAVEQLPSEISLKVFFGTWCHDSEREVPRLLKSFKRTNVSIDMISLDLNKSEPQGRAKEANIKYTPTFIVYHENVEIGRIIERPEVSLSEDILAMYKDSKAQK
;
A
#
# COMPACT_ATOMS: atom_id res chain seq x y z
N MET A 1 -70.09 7.94 23.82
CA MET A 1 -69.10 6.81 23.78
C MET A 1 -68.18 6.74 22.50
N SER A 2 -68.34 7.71 21.59
CA SER A 2 -67.61 7.68 20.28
C SER A 2 -66.29 8.41 20.21
N GLN A 3 -66.05 9.45 21.03
CA GLN A 3 -64.85 10.30 20.97
C GLN A 3 -63.58 9.60 21.46
N ASN A 4 -63.65 8.74 22.45
CA ASN A 4 -62.49 8.10 23.08
C ASN A 4 -61.80 7.05 22.16
N LYS A 5 -62.55 6.38 21.29
CA LYS A 5 -61.99 5.42 20.31
C LYS A 5 -61.17 6.12 19.21
N ARG A 6 -61.59 7.31 18.76
CA ARG A 6 -60.87 8.07 17.71
C ARG A 6 -59.52 8.58 18.18
N THR A 7 -59.41 9.07 19.42
CA THR A 7 -58.15 9.54 19.99
C THR A 7 -57.15 8.41 20.24
N THR A 8 -57.64 7.22 20.60
CA THR A 8 -56.79 6.04 20.79
C THR A 8 -56.22 5.55 19.45
N VAL A 9 -57.03 5.42 18.41
CA VAL A 9 -56.58 5.02 17.06
C VAL A 9 -55.58 6.02 16.49
N MET A 10 -55.84 7.32 16.66
CA MET A 10 -54.91 8.36 16.22
C MET A 10 -53.50 8.26 16.88
N LYS A 11 -53.46 7.96 18.19
CA LYS A 11 -52.19 7.73 18.91
C LYS A 11 -51.42 6.52 18.37
N TYR A 12 -52.08 5.43 18.01
CA TYR A 12 -51.43 4.26 17.41
C TYR A 12 -50.92 4.54 16.00
N LEU A 13 -51.69 5.26 15.19
CA LEU A 13 -51.26 5.66 13.85
C LEU A 13 -50.03 6.57 13.86
N VAL A 14 -49.97 7.50 14.81
CA VAL A 14 -48.76 8.38 14.97
C VAL A 14 -47.58 7.57 15.41
N LYS A 15 -47.71 6.68 16.41
CA LYS A 15 -46.63 5.79 16.84
C LYS A 15 -46.12 4.89 15.72
N TYR A 16 -47.01 4.34 14.91
CA TYR A 16 -46.65 3.49 13.77
C TYR A 16 -45.89 4.27 12.68
N LYS A 17 -46.31 5.50 12.38
CA LYS A 17 -45.58 6.38 11.45
C LYS A 17 -44.19 6.73 11.95
N ILE A 18 -44.05 7.03 13.23
CA ILE A 18 -42.73 7.29 13.84
C ILE A 18 -41.84 6.06 13.75
N LEU A 19 -42.36 4.87 14.05
CA LEU A 19 -41.63 3.62 13.94
C LEU A 19 -41.15 3.34 12.51
N LEU A 20 -42.02 3.56 11.52
CA LEU A 20 -41.64 3.39 10.11
C LEU A 20 -40.56 4.39 9.67
N MET A 21 -40.61 5.63 10.14
CA MET A 21 -39.56 6.63 9.86
C MET A 21 -38.21 6.24 10.47
N ILE A 22 -38.21 5.69 11.68
CA ILE A 22 -36.95 5.21 12.33
C ILE A 22 -36.38 4.04 11.55
N ILE A 23 -37.20 3.08 11.12
CA ILE A 23 -36.76 1.93 10.31
C ILE A 23 -36.20 2.40 8.96
N ALA A 24 -36.90 3.30 8.27
CA ALA A 24 -36.47 3.85 6.99
C ALA A 24 -35.17 4.63 7.12
N PHE A 25 -35.01 5.41 8.19
CA PHE A 25 -33.77 6.13 8.47
C PHE A 25 -32.59 5.18 8.79
N GLY A 26 -32.87 4.14 9.58
CA GLY A 26 -31.88 3.09 9.87
C GLY A 26 -31.41 2.37 8.60
N LEU A 27 -32.31 2.00 7.71
CA LEU A 27 -31.99 1.38 6.41
C LEU A 27 -31.19 2.33 5.51
N TRP A 28 -31.52 3.63 5.51
CA TRP A 28 -30.79 4.63 4.73
C TRP A 28 -29.35 4.82 5.23
N VAL A 29 -29.14 4.86 6.56
CA VAL A 29 -27.81 4.94 7.17
C VAL A 29 -26.96 3.71 6.84
N VAL A 30 -27.55 2.51 6.92
CA VAL A 30 -26.86 1.26 6.55
C VAL A 30 -26.48 1.26 5.06
N ALA A 31 -27.38 1.70 4.18
CA ALA A 31 -27.10 1.81 2.74
C ALA A 31 -25.98 2.85 2.45
N ALA A 32 -25.98 3.98 3.15
CA ALA A 32 -24.94 5.00 3.03
C ALA A 32 -23.56 4.50 3.47
N VAL A 33 -23.48 3.74 4.56
CA VAL A 33 -22.23 3.14 5.04
C VAL A 33 -21.73 2.04 4.10
N MET A 34 -22.62 1.27 3.47
CA MET A 34 -22.23 0.25 2.50
C MET A 34 -21.81 0.83 1.14
N SER A 35 -22.33 1.98 0.74
CA SER A 35 -21.95 2.63 -0.52
C SER A 35 -20.55 3.24 -0.51
N SER A 36 -19.95 3.45 0.65
CA SER A 36 -18.62 4.07 0.76
C SER A 36 -17.44 3.11 0.49
N LYS A 37 -17.69 1.83 0.19
CA LYS A 37 -16.63 0.82 -0.04
C LYS A 37 -16.41 0.39 -1.49
N ALA A 38 -17.15 0.92 -2.43
CA ALA A 38 -16.94 0.64 -3.85
C ALA A 38 -16.18 1.77 -4.56
N HIS A 39 -14.99 2.15 -4.04
CA HIS A 39 -14.00 2.74 -4.92
C HIS A 39 -13.34 1.58 -5.66
N ALA A 40 -13.69 1.44 -6.94
CA ALA A 40 -12.83 0.73 -7.87
C ALA A 40 -11.43 1.34 -7.68
N ALA A 41 -10.41 0.50 -7.45
CA ALA A 41 -9.04 0.97 -7.38
C ALA A 41 -8.71 1.57 -8.75
N ASP A 42 -8.89 2.88 -8.91
CA ASP A 42 -8.20 3.62 -9.95
C ASP A 42 -6.73 3.24 -9.79
N ASN A 43 -6.11 2.76 -10.87
CA ASN A 43 -4.71 2.36 -10.83
C ASN A 43 -3.91 3.51 -10.23
N LEU A 44 -3.52 3.37 -8.96
CA LEU A 44 -2.71 4.37 -8.29
C LEU A 44 -1.40 4.50 -9.07
N VAL A 45 -1.16 5.65 -9.68
CA VAL A 45 0.02 5.94 -10.48
C VAL A 45 0.72 7.18 -9.89
N GLY A 46 2.03 7.13 -9.77
CA GLY A 46 2.84 8.15 -9.12
C GLY A 46 3.20 7.79 -7.68
N ASN A 47 3.47 8.78 -6.84
CA ASN A 47 3.83 8.55 -5.44
C ASN A 47 2.67 7.93 -4.67
N ILE A 48 2.94 6.83 -4.01
CA ILE A 48 1.97 6.21 -3.12
C ILE A 48 2.60 5.84 -1.78
N THR A 49 1.80 5.88 -0.76
CA THR A 49 2.17 5.41 0.58
C THR A 49 1.89 3.92 0.73
N LYS A 50 2.54 3.28 1.72
CA LYS A 50 2.21 1.90 2.10
C LYS A 50 0.73 1.74 2.42
N GLN A 51 0.12 2.72 3.10
CA GLN A 51 -1.30 2.68 3.46
C GLN A 51 -2.18 2.67 2.21
N GLN A 52 -1.95 3.56 1.24
CA GLN A 52 -2.70 3.60 -0.02
C GLN A 52 -2.56 2.29 -0.81
N LEU A 53 -1.34 1.72 -0.84
CA LEU A 53 -1.10 0.44 -1.49
C LEU A 53 -1.92 -0.68 -0.84
N PHE A 54 -1.91 -0.76 0.47
CA PHE A 54 -2.58 -1.83 1.23
C PHE A 54 -4.10 -1.67 1.23
N ASP A 55 -4.62 -0.44 1.26
CA ASP A 55 -6.06 -0.18 1.19
C ASP A 55 -6.65 -0.54 -0.19
N GLY A 56 -5.86 -0.33 -1.27
CA GLY A 56 -6.32 -0.56 -2.64
C GLY A 56 -6.05 -1.97 -3.17
N TYR A 57 -5.06 -2.69 -2.62
CA TYR A 57 -4.55 -3.93 -3.24
C TYR A 57 -4.34 -5.05 -2.21
N PRO A 58 -5.37 -5.88 -1.93
CA PRO A 58 -5.32 -6.94 -0.92
C PRO A 58 -4.20 -7.96 -1.12
N HIS A 59 -3.77 -8.23 -2.36
CA HIS A 59 -2.66 -9.16 -2.64
C HIS A 59 -1.33 -8.69 -2.04
N PHE A 60 -1.08 -7.38 -2.02
CA PHE A 60 0.11 -6.82 -1.35
C PHE A 60 0.06 -7.01 0.17
N VAL A 61 -1.14 -6.93 0.76
CA VAL A 61 -1.35 -7.19 2.20
C VAL A 61 -1.08 -8.65 2.52
N SER A 62 -1.68 -9.58 1.77
CA SER A 62 -1.48 -11.02 1.96
C SER A 62 -0.01 -11.38 1.86
N ASN A 63 0.68 -10.95 0.80
CA ASN A 63 2.11 -11.21 0.64
C ASN A 63 2.97 -10.57 1.76
N TYR A 64 2.56 -9.41 2.28
CA TYR A 64 3.22 -8.79 3.42
C TYR A 64 3.03 -9.61 4.70
N ASP A 65 1.83 -10.09 4.97
CA ASP A 65 1.52 -10.84 6.19
C ASP A 65 2.13 -12.23 6.18
N ASP A 66 2.12 -12.90 5.05
CA ASP A 66 2.64 -14.26 4.87
C ASP A 66 4.17 -14.33 4.81
N TYR A 67 4.85 -13.22 4.45
CA TYR A 67 6.29 -13.24 4.34
C TYR A 67 6.97 -13.40 5.70
N LEU A 68 7.84 -14.41 5.83
CA LEU A 68 8.64 -14.67 7.04
C LEU A 68 10.07 -14.16 6.82
N LEU A 69 10.40 -13.07 7.52
CA LEU A 69 11.75 -12.50 7.50
C LEU A 69 12.73 -13.48 8.16
N SER A 70 13.79 -13.84 7.44
CA SER A 70 14.85 -14.70 7.98
C SER A 70 15.75 -13.93 8.96
N SER A 71 16.53 -14.67 9.75
CA SER A 71 17.52 -14.07 10.66
C SER A 71 18.63 -13.32 9.90
N ASP A 72 18.98 -13.78 8.71
CA ASP A 72 20.07 -13.18 7.93
C ASP A 72 19.62 -11.90 7.23
N GLU A 73 18.40 -11.87 6.73
CA GLU A 73 17.77 -10.63 6.25
C GLU A 73 17.65 -9.56 7.35
N ALA A 74 17.24 -9.96 8.55
CA ALA A 74 17.15 -9.04 9.69
C ALA A 74 18.54 -8.47 10.05
N LYS A 75 19.57 -9.32 10.13
CA LYS A 75 20.95 -8.88 10.37
C LYS A 75 21.50 -8.01 9.24
N ALA A 76 21.12 -8.28 7.99
CA ALA A 76 21.53 -7.47 6.86
C ALA A 76 20.99 -6.04 6.99
N VAL A 77 19.71 -5.90 7.32
CA VAL A 77 19.07 -4.59 7.54
C VAL A 77 19.72 -3.83 8.71
N GLU A 78 20.04 -4.51 9.81
CA GLU A 78 20.68 -3.89 11.00
C GLU A 78 22.10 -3.33 10.70
N GLN A 79 22.78 -3.85 9.68
CA GLN A 79 24.10 -3.38 9.26
C GLN A 79 24.07 -2.18 8.30
N LEU A 80 22.89 -1.81 7.80
CA LEU A 80 22.75 -0.67 6.88
C LEU A 80 22.79 0.65 7.67
N PRO A 81 23.53 1.65 7.18
CA PRO A 81 23.55 2.97 7.80
C PRO A 81 22.26 3.75 7.48
N SER A 82 21.98 4.77 8.28
CA SER A 82 20.80 5.63 8.14
C SER A 82 20.76 6.43 6.83
N GLU A 83 21.89 6.61 6.19
CA GLU A 83 22.10 7.35 4.94
C GLU A 83 21.66 6.57 3.70
N ILE A 84 21.27 5.31 3.87
CA ILE A 84 20.65 4.53 2.81
C ILE A 84 19.24 5.04 2.56
N SER A 85 18.88 5.19 1.30
CA SER A 85 17.53 5.44 0.85
C SER A 85 17.19 4.63 -0.40
N LEU A 86 15.91 4.34 -0.58
CA LEU A 86 15.42 3.49 -1.66
C LEU A 86 14.37 4.22 -2.49
N LYS A 87 14.46 4.09 -3.82
CA LYS A 87 13.35 4.39 -4.73
C LYS A 87 12.85 3.09 -5.34
N VAL A 88 11.55 2.87 -5.23
CA VAL A 88 10.89 1.64 -5.67
C VAL A 88 9.93 1.97 -6.80
N PHE A 89 10.28 1.62 -8.01
CA PHE A 89 9.39 1.71 -9.18
C PHE A 89 8.71 0.37 -9.39
N PHE A 90 7.39 0.35 -9.34
CA PHE A 90 6.63 -0.90 -9.38
C PHE A 90 5.26 -0.72 -10.04
N GLY A 91 4.64 -1.82 -10.44
CA GLY A 91 3.26 -1.82 -10.96
C GLY A 91 2.34 -2.59 -10.03
N THR A 92 1.18 -2.02 -9.68
CA THR A 92 0.15 -2.73 -8.90
C THR A 92 -0.46 -3.91 -9.65
N TRP A 93 -0.26 -3.95 -10.96
CA TRP A 93 -0.65 -4.99 -11.92
C TRP A 93 0.43 -6.06 -12.14
N CYS A 94 1.64 -5.87 -11.58
CA CYS A 94 2.81 -6.72 -11.84
C CYS A 94 2.97 -7.76 -10.74
N HIS A 95 2.96 -9.05 -11.09
CA HIS A 95 3.08 -10.15 -10.14
C HIS A 95 4.40 -10.15 -9.34
N ASP A 96 5.53 -9.80 -9.98
CA ASP A 96 6.79 -9.66 -9.26
C ASP A 96 6.76 -8.49 -8.28
N SER A 97 6.06 -7.40 -8.61
CA SER A 97 5.83 -6.29 -7.67
C SER A 97 4.96 -6.71 -6.49
N GLU A 98 3.89 -7.48 -6.73
CA GLU A 98 3.02 -8.01 -5.66
C GLU A 98 3.80 -8.87 -4.66
N ARG A 99 4.84 -9.57 -5.13
CA ARG A 99 5.69 -10.41 -4.29
C ARG A 99 6.78 -9.61 -3.58
N GLU A 100 7.56 -8.80 -4.31
CA GLU A 100 8.81 -8.24 -3.78
C GLU A 100 8.62 -6.93 -3.01
N VAL A 101 7.65 -6.08 -3.39
CA VAL A 101 7.40 -4.81 -2.68
C VAL A 101 6.96 -5.04 -1.22
N PRO A 102 6.03 -5.95 -0.92
CA PRO A 102 5.68 -6.28 0.46
C PRO A 102 6.86 -6.85 1.27
N ARG A 103 7.72 -7.67 0.66
CA ARG A 103 8.93 -8.21 1.29
C ARG A 103 9.87 -7.10 1.72
N LEU A 104 10.15 -6.15 0.83
CA LEU A 104 10.93 -4.95 1.18
C LEU A 104 10.32 -4.21 2.35
N LEU A 105 9.03 -3.87 2.26
CA LEU A 105 8.34 -3.12 3.29
C LEU A 105 8.32 -3.83 4.65
N LYS A 106 8.31 -5.18 4.64
CA LYS A 106 8.38 -5.97 5.88
C LYS A 106 9.79 -6.02 6.45
N SER A 107 10.80 -6.18 5.61
CA SER A 107 12.21 -6.22 6.03
C SER A 107 12.61 -4.90 6.69
N PHE A 108 12.21 -3.78 6.10
CA PHE A 108 12.59 -2.43 6.55
C PHE A 108 11.61 -1.79 7.55
N LYS A 109 10.58 -2.50 8.03
CA LYS A 109 9.51 -1.95 8.91
C LYS A 109 9.99 -1.33 10.21
N ARG A 110 11.18 -1.69 10.69
CA ARG A 110 11.76 -1.24 11.97
C ARG A 110 12.98 -0.35 11.78
N THR A 111 13.19 0.17 10.59
CA THR A 111 14.30 1.05 10.25
C THR A 111 13.82 2.46 9.97
N ASN A 112 14.77 3.40 9.95
CA ASN A 112 14.54 4.77 9.49
C ASN A 112 14.96 4.98 8.03
N VAL A 113 15.22 3.91 7.28
CA VAL A 113 15.54 3.97 5.86
C VAL A 113 14.36 4.56 5.09
N SER A 114 14.61 5.62 4.34
CA SER A 114 13.59 6.26 3.50
C SER A 114 13.28 5.38 2.30
N ILE A 115 12.01 5.10 2.07
CA ILE A 115 11.52 4.33 0.91
C ILE A 115 10.52 5.18 0.15
N ASP A 116 10.91 5.66 -1.03
CA ASP A 116 10.05 6.39 -1.95
C ASP A 116 9.41 5.41 -2.94
N MET A 117 8.09 5.21 -2.81
CA MET A 117 7.33 4.25 -3.61
C MET A 117 6.63 4.97 -4.76
N ILE A 118 6.91 4.52 -5.98
CA ILE A 118 6.43 5.10 -7.22
C ILE A 118 5.72 4.01 -8.03
N SER A 119 4.40 4.07 -8.04
CA SER A 119 3.59 3.15 -8.85
C SER A 119 3.53 3.61 -10.29
N LEU A 120 3.63 2.66 -11.21
CA LEU A 120 3.65 2.87 -12.66
C LEU A 120 2.40 2.30 -13.32
N ASP A 121 1.99 2.91 -14.43
CA ASP A 121 0.98 2.36 -15.33
C ASP A 121 1.52 1.16 -16.14
N LEU A 122 0.68 0.57 -16.99
CA LEU A 122 1.04 -0.56 -17.86
C LEU A 122 2.16 -0.24 -18.86
N ASN A 123 2.36 1.05 -19.18
CA ASN A 123 3.45 1.52 -20.05
C ASN A 123 4.73 1.80 -19.26
N LYS A 124 4.75 1.48 -17.94
CA LYS A 124 5.85 1.77 -17.01
C LYS A 124 6.15 3.27 -16.91
N SER A 125 5.10 4.09 -16.91
CA SER A 125 5.16 5.54 -16.85
C SER A 125 4.39 6.08 -15.64
N GLU A 126 4.70 7.31 -15.25
CA GLU A 126 4.01 8.07 -14.22
C GLU A 126 4.08 9.57 -14.54
N PRO A 127 3.18 10.41 -13.97
CA PRO A 127 3.01 11.80 -14.41
C PRO A 127 4.26 12.69 -14.29
N GLN A 128 5.18 12.37 -13.34
CA GLN A 128 6.38 13.19 -13.10
C GLN A 128 7.57 12.84 -14.00
N GLY A 129 7.49 11.73 -14.75
CA GLY A 129 8.52 11.30 -15.69
C GLY A 129 9.78 10.67 -15.06
N ARG A 130 9.78 10.42 -13.74
CA ARG A 130 10.94 9.87 -13.01
C ARG A 130 11.32 8.47 -13.45
N ALA A 131 10.34 7.65 -13.83
CA ALA A 131 10.59 6.31 -14.37
C ALA A 131 11.41 6.38 -15.66
N LYS A 132 11.09 7.35 -16.54
CA LYS A 132 11.85 7.61 -17.76
C LYS A 132 13.25 8.14 -17.45
N GLU A 133 13.37 9.10 -16.55
CA GLU A 133 14.66 9.66 -16.10
C GLU A 133 15.57 8.58 -15.50
N ALA A 134 15.01 7.70 -14.66
CA ALA A 134 15.72 6.57 -14.04
C ALA A 134 15.92 5.38 -15.00
N ASN A 135 15.48 5.48 -16.28
CA ASN A 135 15.57 4.44 -17.29
C ASN A 135 14.95 3.11 -16.82
N ILE A 136 13.74 3.17 -16.21
CA ILE A 136 13.03 1.98 -15.72
C ILE A 136 12.45 1.20 -16.90
N LYS A 137 12.85 -0.07 -17.02
CA LYS A 137 12.40 -1.00 -18.07
C LYS A 137 11.58 -2.17 -17.52
N TYR A 138 11.81 -2.54 -16.27
CA TYR A 138 11.21 -3.70 -15.61
C TYR A 138 10.62 -3.29 -14.26
N THR A 139 9.64 -4.04 -13.80
CA THR A 139 8.98 -3.82 -12.49
C THR A 139 8.91 -5.12 -11.69
N PRO A 140 9.22 -5.04 -10.39
CA PRO A 140 9.72 -3.86 -9.68
C PRO A 140 11.20 -3.56 -10.00
N THR A 141 11.61 -2.30 -9.88
CA THR A 141 13.02 -1.91 -9.83
C THR A 141 13.26 -1.15 -8.53
N PHE A 142 14.21 -1.62 -7.74
CA PHE A 142 14.63 -1.03 -6.48
C PHE A 142 15.97 -0.34 -6.70
N ILE A 143 16.01 0.99 -6.63
CA ILE A 143 17.26 1.76 -6.76
C ILE A 143 17.74 2.09 -5.35
N VAL A 144 18.98 1.75 -5.07
CA VAL A 144 19.63 1.93 -3.78
C VAL A 144 20.53 3.15 -3.84
N TYR A 145 20.35 4.07 -2.90
CA TYR A 145 21.18 5.26 -2.75
C TYR A 145 21.90 5.24 -1.41
N HIS A 146 23.12 5.71 -1.40
CA HIS A 146 23.87 6.06 -0.21
C HIS A 146 24.36 7.51 -0.33
N GLU A 147 24.00 8.36 0.63
CA GLU A 147 24.32 9.81 0.58
C GLU A 147 23.82 10.47 -0.73
N ASN A 148 22.62 10.10 -1.21
CA ASN A 148 22.00 10.52 -2.46
C ASN A 148 22.72 10.10 -3.77
N VAL A 149 23.74 9.25 -3.69
CA VAL A 149 24.40 8.66 -4.85
C VAL A 149 23.85 7.25 -5.07
N GLU A 150 23.43 6.93 -6.30
CA GLU A 150 23.03 5.57 -6.65
C GLU A 150 24.23 4.63 -6.52
N ILE A 151 24.10 3.61 -5.68
CA ILE A 151 25.12 2.58 -5.47
C ILE A 151 24.79 1.25 -6.13
N GLY A 152 23.55 1.09 -6.61
CA GLY A 152 23.11 -0.10 -7.33
C GLY A 152 21.60 -0.15 -7.45
N ARG A 153 21.11 -1.20 -8.15
CA ARG A 153 19.68 -1.47 -8.30
C ARG A 153 19.41 -2.96 -8.40
N ILE A 154 18.26 -3.37 -7.89
CA ILE A 154 17.72 -4.73 -8.04
C ILE A 154 16.57 -4.65 -9.03
N ILE A 155 16.59 -5.51 -10.04
CA ILE A 155 15.60 -5.53 -11.11
C ILE A 155 14.80 -6.83 -11.00
N GLU A 156 13.50 -6.71 -10.85
CA GLU A 156 12.50 -7.77 -10.72
C GLU A 156 12.69 -8.66 -9.48
N ARG A 157 13.87 -9.25 -9.28
CA ARG A 157 14.15 -10.18 -8.19
C ARG A 157 15.53 -9.99 -7.62
N PRO A 158 15.71 -10.16 -6.31
CA PRO A 158 17.05 -10.22 -5.72
C PRO A 158 17.75 -11.53 -6.09
N GLU A 159 19.07 -11.55 -5.94
CA GLU A 159 19.90 -12.76 -6.07
C GLU A 159 19.78 -13.66 -4.83
N VAL A 160 19.82 -13.07 -3.63
CA VAL A 160 19.67 -13.77 -2.35
C VAL A 160 18.39 -13.30 -1.68
N SER A 161 18.38 -12.06 -1.20
CA SER A 161 17.23 -11.35 -0.67
C SER A 161 17.41 -9.85 -0.87
N LEU A 162 16.33 -9.06 -0.83
CA LEU A 162 16.41 -7.61 -0.98
C LEU A 162 17.35 -6.99 0.06
N SER A 163 17.30 -7.44 1.31
CA SER A 163 18.12 -6.91 2.39
C SER A 163 19.61 -7.23 2.21
N GLU A 164 19.91 -8.48 1.84
CA GLU A 164 21.29 -8.96 1.69
C GLU A 164 21.95 -8.35 0.45
N ASP A 165 21.21 -8.25 -0.67
CA ASP A 165 21.71 -7.62 -1.90
C ASP A 165 21.97 -6.12 -1.68
N ILE A 166 21.06 -5.41 -0.97
CA ILE A 166 21.25 -3.99 -0.61
C ILE A 166 22.51 -3.83 0.27
N LEU A 167 22.70 -4.72 1.24
CA LEU A 167 23.89 -4.69 2.08
C LEU A 167 25.18 -4.96 1.28
N ALA A 168 25.13 -5.90 0.32
CA ALA A 168 26.27 -6.17 -0.57
C ALA A 168 26.63 -4.93 -1.40
N MET A 169 25.65 -4.28 -2.04
CA MET A 169 25.86 -3.03 -2.78
C MET A 169 26.48 -1.94 -1.91
N TYR A 170 26.01 -1.79 -0.66
CA TYR A 170 26.59 -0.83 0.27
C TYR A 170 28.06 -1.14 0.58
N LYS A 171 28.40 -2.41 0.89
CA LYS A 171 29.78 -2.83 1.17
C LYS A 171 30.69 -2.59 -0.03
N ASP A 172 30.24 -2.93 -1.23
CA ASP A 172 30.98 -2.74 -2.47
C ASP A 172 31.25 -1.25 -2.75
N SER A 173 30.25 -0.39 -2.52
CA SER A 173 30.41 1.06 -2.67
C SER A 173 31.43 1.68 -1.73
N LYS A 174 31.65 1.06 -0.55
CA LYS A 174 32.71 1.48 0.40
C LYS A 174 34.09 0.99 0.01
N ALA A 175 34.20 -0.18 -0.61
CA ALA A 175 35.48 -0.74 -1.05
C ALA A 175 36.08 0.00 -2.26
N GLN A 176 35.26 0.77 -2.99
CA GLN A 176 35.70 1.53 -4.18
C GLN A 176 36.10 2.99 -3.86
N LYS A 177 35.96 3.43 -2.61
CA LYS A 177 36.41 4.76 -2.12
C LYS A 177 37.79 4.66 -1.47
#